data_314a6133094b6a1830ee88ca531bc23d
#
_entry.id   314a6133094b6a1830ee88ca531bc23d
#
_cell.length_a   1.000
_cell.length_b   1.000
_cell.length_c   1.000
_cell.angle_alpha   90.00
_cell.angle_beta   90.00
_cell.angle_gamma   90.00
#
_symmetry.space_group_name_H-M   'P 1'
#
loop_
_entity.id
_entity.type
_entity.pdbx_description
1 polymer ?
#
loop_
_entity_poly.entity_id
_entity_poly.type
_entity_poly.pdbx_seq_one_letter_code
_entity_poly.pdbx_strand_id
1 'polypeptide(L)'
;RGLGDVYKRQVIEHVIASGRQVIMLIPEIALTFQTVQRFYHRFGDKVSIINSRMSKGERYDKFLRALKGEVSIMIGPRSALFTQFPNLGLIVIDEEHEGAYRSEQLPRYHAVETAIHIAKEHNASVILGSATPSIDSFYRAKNGEFKLLTLKNRAGKSELPQVYISDMRKELKSGNRTIFSLKLQELIRDRLDKKEQIMLFLNKRGTAGFVSCRACGYVCKCPHCDVSMTAHRNGRLVCHYCGYETPQVKICPECGSRYISGFKAGTEAVEDAVHKMFPDATVLRMDLDTTKGKDGHEHILNAFATQQADVLVGTQMIVKGHDFPKVTLVGIVAADMSLYSGDYRAVERTFQLVTPVSYTHLRAHETCAD
;
A
#
# COMPACT_ATOMS: atom_id res chain seq x y z
N ARG A 1 7.95 -13.16 5.93
CA ARG A 1 8.97 -12.32 5.24
C ARG A 1 9.26 -12.90 3.87
N GLY A 2 9.25 -12.07 2.83
CA GLY A 2 9.47 -12.53 1.47
C GLY A 2 10.93 -12.98 1.25
N LEU A 3 11.13 -14.01 0.46
CA LEU A 3 12.46 -14.43 -0.02
C LEU A 3 13.23 -13.25 -0.63
N GLY A 4 12.52 -12.30 -1.26
CA GLY A 4 13.09 -11.10 -1.85
C GLY A 4 13.97 -10.28 -0.90
N ASP A 5 13.56 -10.13 0.36
CA ASP A 5 14.35 -9.37 1.37
C ASP A 5 15.64 -10.07 1.76
N VAL A 6 15.65 -11.41 1.74
CA VAL A 6 16.85 -12.20 2.02
C VAL A 6 17.85 -12.03 0.88
N TYR A 7 17.41 -12.19 -0.35
CA TYR A 7 18.28 -12.06 -1.53
C TYR A 7 18.80 -10.64 -1.72
N LYS A 8 17.98 -9.61 -1.52
CA LYS A 8 18.43 -8.21 -1.57
C LYS A 8 19.59 -7.98 -0.61
N ARG A 9 19.48 -8.46 0.65
CA ARG A 9 20.54 -8.32 1.66
C ARG A 9 21.81 -9.08 1.30
N GLN A 10 21.71 -10.28 0.72
CA GLN A 10 22.87 -11.05 0.26
C GLN A 10 23.62 -10.34 -0.87
N VAL A 11 22.89 -9.76 -1.84
CA VAL A 11 23.52 -8.98 -2.91
C VAL A 11 24.19 -7.72 -2.36
N ILE A 12 23.55 -7.02 -1.42
CA ILE A 12 24.15 -5.87 -0.73
C ILE A 12 25.46 -6.27 -0.03
N GLU A 13 25.49 -7.39 0.70
CA GLU A 13 26.70 -7.88 1.35
C GLU A 13 27.83 -8.16 0.37
N HIS A 14 27.49 -8.80 -0.75
CA HIS A 14 28.48 -9.11 -1.78
C HIS A 14 29.10 -7.82 -2.37
N VAL A 15 28.28 -6.81 -2.64
CA VAL A 15 28.73 -5.52 -3.18
C VAL A 15 29.62 -4.78 -2.15
N ILE A 16 29.25 -4.79 -0.87
CA ILE A 16 30.04 -4.17 0.19
C ILE A 16 31.37 -4.91 0.40
N ALA A 17 31.35 -6.25 0.33
CA ALA A 17 32.56 -7.05 0.45
C ALA A 17 33.56 -6.77 -0.70
N SER A 18 33.07 -6.33 -1.87
CA SER A 18 33.92 -5.88 -2.99
C SER A 18 34.45 -4.45 -2.84
N GLY A 19 34.20 -3.78 -1.70
CA GLY A 19 34.62 -2.41 -1.44
C GLY A 19 33.75 -1.34 -2.12
N ARG A 20 32.59 -1.70 -2.64
CA ARG A 20 31.65 -0.78 -3.28
C ARG A 20 30.48 -0.42 -2.35
N GLN A 21 29.77 0.63 -2.68
CA GLN A 21 28.73 1.23 -1.83
C GLN A 21 27.33 1.02 -2.47
N VAL A 22 26.29 1.12 -1.63
CA VAL A 22 24.93 0.78 -1.99
C VAL A 22 23.95 1.87 -1.59
N ILE A 23 23.05 2.24 -2.50
CA ILE A 23 21.86 3.02 -2.21
C ILE A 23 20.66 2.05 -2.21
N MET A 24 19.87 2.09 -1.13
CA MET A 24 18.62 1.34 -1.05
C MET A 24 17.44 2.28 -0.85
N LEU A 25 16.58 2.34 -1.83
CA LEU A 25 15.34 3.10 -1.76
C LEU A 25 14.23 2.23 -1.19
N ILE A 26 13.60 2.73 -0.15
CA ILE A 26 12.42 2.12 0.50
C ILE A 26 11.34 3.21 0.58
N PRO A 27 10.08 2.92 0.21
CA PRO A 27 8.99 3.87 0.41
C PRO A 27 8.91 4.30 1.87
N GLU A 28 8.68 5.60 2.14
CA GLU A 28 8.72 6.13 3.50
C GLU A 28 7.78 5.42 4.46
N ILE A 29 6.62 5.00 3.96
CA ILE A 29 5.62 4.23 4.71
C ILE A 29 6.12 2.82 5.10
N ALA A 30 7.08 2.25 4.37
CA ALA A 30 7.69 0.95 4.64
C ALA A 30 9.01 1.05 5.41
N LEU A 31 9.54 2.27 5.62
CA LEU A 31 10.74 2.55 6.41
C LEU A 31 10.41 2.55 7.91
N THR A 32 9.94 1.41 8.40
CA THR A 32 9.58 1.22 9.81
C THR A 32 10.81 1.00 10.69
N PHE A 33 10.66 1.23 11.99
CA PHE A 33 11.69 0.94 12.98
C PHE A 33 12.21 -0.51 12.87
N GLN A 34 11.33 -1.48 12.67
CA GLN A 34 11.72 -2.88 12.48
C GLN A 34 12.59 -3.10 11.24
N THR A 35 12.28 -2.43 10.12
CA THR A 35 13.09 -2.51 8.90
C THR A 35 14.47 -1.92 9.13
N VAL A 36 14.53 -0.76 9.77
CA VAL A 36 15.77 -0.07 10.16
C VAL A 36 16.66 -0.93 11.06
N GLN A 37 16.09 -1.48 12.12
CA GLN A 37 16.78 -2.36 13.08
C GLN A 37 17.43 -3.58 12.40
N ARG A 38 16.74 -4.17 11.42
CA ARG A 38 17.27 -5.34 10.67
C ARG A 38 18.53 -5.02 9.87
N PHE A 39 18.62 -3.81 9.32
CA PHE A 39 19.82 -3.37 8.63
C PHE A 39 20.96 -3.04 9.60
N TYR A 40 20.67 -2.36 10.69
CA TYR A 40 21.68 -2.10 11.73
C TYR A 40 22.24 -3.37 12.35
N HIS A 41 21.37 -4.36 12.66
CA HIS A 41 21.81 -5.66 13.19
C HIS A 41 22.77 -6.41 12.26
N ARG A 42 22.60 -6.24 10.92
CA ARG A 42 23.41 -6.98 9.97
C ARG A 42 24.64 -6.24 9.52
N PHE A 43 24.57 -4.94 9.38
CA PHE A 43 25.62 -4.12 8.77
C PHE A 43 26.26 -3.12 9.73
N GLY A 44 25.75 -2.96 10.93
CA GLY A 44 26.29 -2.07 11.96
C GLY A 44 26.39 -0.62 11.50
N ASP A 45 27.51 0.02 11.84
CA ASP A 45 27.78 1.44 11.55
C ASP A 45 27.99 1.75 10.06
N LYS A 46 28.04 0.71 9.20
CA LYS A 46 28.11 0.90 7.74
C LYS A 46 26.82 1.43 7.14
N VAL A 47 25.72 1.48 7.91
CA VAL A 47 24.40 1.94 7.46
C VAL A 47 24.17 3.38 7.88
N SER A 48 23.70 4.18 6.95
CA SER A 48 23.11 5.50 7.20
C SER A 48 21.69 5.55 6.66
N ILE A 49 20.81 6.24 7.38
CA ILE A 49 19.39 6.32 7.02
C ILE A 49 18.97 7.77 6.89
N ILE A 50 18.20 8.05 5.85
CA ILE A 50 17.56 9.35 5.60
C ILE A 50 16.06 9.17 5.64
N ASN A 51 15.35 10.12 6.23
CA ASN A 51 13.89 10.21 6.20
C ASN A 51 13.42 11.67 6.06
N SER A 52 12.12 11.87 5.82
CA SER A 52 11.54 13.21 5.62
C SER A 52 11.49 14.05 6.90
N ARG A 53 11.51 13.41 8.07
CA ARG A 53 11.43 14.07 9.38
C ARG A 53 12.76 14.71 9.82
N MET A 54 13.86 14.35 9.16
CA MET A 54 15.19 14.92 9.46
C MET A 54 15.28 16.38 9.04
N SER A 55 15.94 17.18 9.87
CA SER A 55 16.32 18.54 9.54
C SER A 55 17.28 18.60 8.34
N LYS A 56 17.45 19.77 7.77
CA LYS A 56 18.41 19.97 6.66
C LYS A 56 19.85 19.68 7.10
N GLY A 57 20.22 20.05 8.32
CA GLY A 57 21.55 19.81 8.89
C GLY A 57 21.84 18.31 9.06
N GLU A 58 20.91 17.56 9.70
CA GLU A 58 21.04 16.12 9.85
C GLU A 58 21.19 15.40 8.51
N ARG A 59 20.42 15.79 7.49
CA ARG A 59 20.58 15.23 6.15
C ARG A 59 21.92 15.55 5.53
N TYR A 60 22.39 16.80 5.69
CA TYR A 60 23.70 17.23 5.20
C TYR A 60 24.80 16.37 5.80
N ASP A 61 24.80 16.18 7.13
CA ASP A 61 25.79 15.36 7.83
C ASP A 61 25.79 13.91 7.32
N LYS A 62 24.60 13.34 7.06
CA LYS A 62 24.50 11.98 6.49
C LYS A 62 25.08 11.89 5.08
N PHE A 63 24.81 12.88 4.23
CA PHE A 63 25.38 12.94 2.89
C PHE A 63 26.90 13.15 2.93
N LEU A 64 27.39 14.00 3.83
CA LEU A 64 28.82 14.24 4.00
C LEU A 64 29.58 12.98 4.43
N ARG A 65 29.02 12.20 5.37
CA ARG A 65 29.57 10.91 5.79
C ARG A 65 29.62 9.90 4.63
N ALA A 66 28.59 9.88 3.77
CA ALA A 66 28.57 9.05 2.58
C ALA A 66 29.65 9.44 1.57
N LEU A 67 29.79 10.75 1.32
CA LEU A 67 30.82 11.31 0.42
C LEU A 67 32.24 11.00 0.90
N LYS A 68 32.48 11.01 2.21
CA LYS A 68 33.76 10.64 2.83
C LYS A 68 34.04 9.14 2.86
N GLY A 69 33.06 8.29 2.46
CA GLY A 69 33.17 6.85 2.53
C GLY A 69 33.07 6.25 3.94
N GLU A 70 32.63 7.02 4.93
CA GLU A 70 32.45 6.57 6.31
C GLU A 70 31.30 5.57 6.45
N VAL A 71 30.36 5.56 5.49
CA VAL A 71 29.25 4.62 5.43
C VAL A 71 29.23 3.92 4.07
N SER A 72 28.76 2.68 4.04
CA SER A 72 28.70 1.86 2.83
C SER A 72 27.29 1.68 2.28
N ILE A 73 26.27 1.94 3.09
CA ILE A 73 24.87 1.79 2.71
C ILE A 73 24.11 3.07 3.08
N MET A 74 23.40 3.64 2.11
CA MET A 74 22.43 4.68 2.35
C MET A 74 21.03 4.13 2.13
N ILE A 75 20.17 4.19 3.14
CA ILE A 75 18.77 3.74 3.06
C ILE A 75 17.86 4.95 3.22
N GLY A 76 16.83 5.04 2.40
CA GLY A 76 15.83 6.10 2.55
C GLY A 76 14.79 6.14 1.45
N PRO A 77 13.92 7.15 1.49
CA PRO A 77 12.95 7.39 0.45
C PRO A 77 13.63 7.88 -0.84
N ARG A 78 12.84 8.27 -1.81
CA ARG A 78 13.29 8.78 -3.12
C ARG A 78 14.49 9.73 -3.05
N SER A 79 14.58 10.60 -2.04
CA SER A 79 15.66 11.57 -1.89
C SER A 79 17.02 10.94 -1.57
N ALA A 80 17.07 9.72 -1.05
CA ALA A 80 18.34 9.02 -0.80
C ALA A 80 19.08 8.67 -2.11
N LEU A 81 18.39 8.68 -3.25
CA LEU A 81 18.99 8.44 -4.55
C LEU A 81 20.13 9.42 -4.90
N PHE A 82 20.07 10.63 -4.36
CA PHE A 82 21.08 11.67 -4.60
C PHE A 82 22.28 11.61 -3.65
N THR A 83 22.47 10.48 -2.97
CA THR A 83 23.67 10.25 -2.16
C THR A 83 24.91 10.14 -3.05
N GLN A 84 25.88 10.99 -2.81
CA GLN A 84 27.14 11.00 -3.56
C GLN A 84 28.11 9.99 -2.93
N PHE A 85 28.09 8.78 -3.41
CA PHE A 85 29.08 7.78 -3.04
C PHE A 85 30.25 7.78 -4.02
N PRO A 86 31.52 7.78 -3.53
CA PRO A 86 32.71 7.76 -4.41
C PRO A 86 32.85 6.47 -5.22
N ASN A 87 32.34 5.34 -4.72
CA ASN A 87 32.44 4.03 -5.40
C ASN A 87 31.08 3.30 -5.37
N LEU A 88 30.05 3.91 -5.94
CA LEU A 88 28.71 3.31 -6.01
C LEU A 88 28.71 2.02 -6.82
N GLY A 89 28.19 0.92 -6.25
CA GLY A 89 28.13 -0.40 -6.87
C GLY A 89 26.74 -0.92 -7.16
N LEU A 90 25.77 -0.48 -6.37
CA LEU A 90 24.40 -1.01 -6.47
C LEU A 90 23.37 0.04 -6.02
N ILE A 91 22.27 0.11 -6.77
CA ILE A 91 21.05 0.81 -6.36
C ILE A 91 19.94 -0.24 -6.26
N VAL A 92 19.32 -0.36 -5.09
CA VAL A 92 18.15 -1.23 -4.89
C VAL A 92 16.93 -0.34 -4.70
N ILE A 93 15.89 -0.58 -5.47
CA ILE A 93 14.58 0.08 -5.33
C ILE A 93 13.57 -0.95 -4.88
N ASP A 94 13.16 -0.87 -3.62
CA ASP A 94 12.15 -1.76 -3.06
C ASP A 94 10.75 -1.22 -3.34
N GLU A 95 9.80 -2.13 -3.61
CA GLU A 95 8.43 -1.78 -4.03
C GLU A 95 8.44 -0.75 -5.19
N GLU A 96 9.17 -1.07 -6.28
CA GLU A 96 9.44 -0.13 -7.38
C GLU A 96 8.17 0.49 -8.00
N HIS A 97 7.04 -0.21 -7.86
CA HIS A 97 5.73 0.22 -8.35
C HIS A 97 5.13 1.39 -7.57
N GLU A 98 5.71 1.75 -6.41
CA GLU A 98 5.15 2.79 -5.56
C GLU A 98 5.12 4.17 -6.22
N GLY A 99 3.94 4.80 -6.18
CA GLY A 99 3.77 6.15 -6.71
C GLY A 99 4.66 7.21 -6.04
N ALA A 100 5.13 6.95 -4.81
CA ALA A 100 6.05 7.82 -4.09
C ALA A 100 7.41 8.01 -4.79
N TYR A 101 7.78 7.11 -5.70
CA TYR A 101 9.00 7.23 -6.52
C TYR A 101 8.89 8.23 -7.67
N ARG A 102 7.69 8.73 -7.97
CA ARG A 102 7.48 9.83 -8.91
C ARG A 102 7.41 11.16 -8.17
N SER A 103 8.25 12.13 -8.53
CA SER A 103 8.21 13.48 -7.98
C SER A 103 7.11 14.31 -8.66
N GLU A 104 6.13 14.76 -7.89
CA GLU A 104 5.11 15.71 -8.36
C GLU A 104 5.59 17.16 -8.26
N GLN A 105 6.53 17.43 -7.35
CA GLN A 105 7.16 18.74 -7.17
C GLN A 105 8.38 18.91 -8.07
N LEU A 106 8.73 20.13 -8.39
CA LEU A 106 9.95 20.47 -9.15
C LEU A 106 11.20 20.25 -8.28
N PRO A 107 12.26 19.65 -8.85
CA PRO A 107 12.34 19.05 -10.18
C PRO A 107 11.51 17.75 -10.25
N ARG A 108 10.73 17.60 -11.32
CA ARG A 108 9.95 16.39 -11.56
C ARG A 108 10.85 15.30 -12.12
N TYR A 109 10.93 14.16 -11.43
CA TYR A 109 11.72 13.01 -11.87
C TYR A 109 11.05 11.70 -11.42
N HIS A 110 11.46 10.61 -12.03
CA HIS A 110 11.07 9.25 -11.64
C HIS A 110 12.30 8.53 -11.10
N ALA A 111 12.23 8.01 -9.87
CA ALA A 111 13.39 7.42 -9.19
C ALA A 111 14.01 6.24 -9.97
N VAL A 112 13.18 5.40 -10.62
CA VAL A 112 13.67 4.27 -11.41
C VAL A 112 14.53 4.75 -12.58
N GLU A 113 14.02 5.70 -13.38
CA GLU A 113 14.76 6.23 -14.55
C GLU A 113 16.04 6.95 -14.12
N THR A 114 15.95 7.75 -13.05
CA THR A 114 17.10 8.46 -12.49
C THR A 114 18.15 7.46 -11.94
N ALA A 115 17.71 6.39 -11.27
CA ALA A 115 18.61 5.36 -10.76
C ALA A 115 19.35 4.63 -11.89
N ILE A 116 18.66 4.33 -12.98
CA ILE A 116 19.27 3.71 -14.16
C ILE A 116 20.34 4.62 -14.78
N HIS A 117 20.06 5.93 -14.83
CA HIS A 117 21.02 6.90 -15.34
C HIS A 117 22.26 7.01 -14.44
N ILE A 118 22.07 7.19 -13.13
CA ILE A 118 23.17 7.24 -12.16
C ILE A 118 23.99 5.95 -12.19
N ALA A 119 23.33 4.80 -12.26
CA ALA A 119 24.01 3.50 -12.29
C ALA A 119 24.90 3.34 -13.53
N LYS A 120 24.46 3.84 -14.69
CA LYS A 120 25.28 3.84 -15.92
C LYS A 120 26.55 4.69 -15.76
N GLU A 121 26.44 5.88 -15.16
CA GLU A 121 27.60 6.78 -14.92
C GLU A 121 28.62 6.16 -13.95
N HIS A 122 28.17 5.41 -12.95
CA HIS A 122 29.01 4.78 -11.93
C HIS A 122 29.38 3.33 -12.22
N ASN A 123 29.01 2.78 -13.38
CA ASN A 123 29.15 1.35 -13.69
C ASN A 123 28.57 0.47 -12.54
N ALA A 124 27.41 0.86 -12.03
CA ALA A 124 26.68 0.20 -10.96
C ALA A 124 25.51 -0.62 -11.50
N SER A 125 25.02 -1.55 -10.70
CA SER A 125 23.83 -2.34 -11.01
C SER A 125 22.58 -1.72 -10.39
N VAL A 126 21.40 -1.96 -11.01
CA VAL A 126 20.11 -1.58 -10.44
C VAL A 126 19.26 -2.82 -10.21
N ILE A 127 18.67 -2.96 -9.03
CA ILE A 127 17.70 -3.99 -8.69
C ILE A 127 16.35 -3.34 -8.41
N LEU A 128 15.35 -3.68 -9.22
CA LEU A 128 13.96 -3.30 -9.01
C LEU A 128 13.24 -4.47 -8.32
N GLY A 129 12.80 -4.26 -7.09
CA GLY A 129 12.11 -5.29 -6.29
C GLY A 129 10.63 -4.97 -6.16
N SER A 130 9.76 -5.93 -6.49
CA SER A 130 8.32 -5.85 -6.26
C SER A 130 7.67 -7.22 -6.27
N ALA A 131 6.61 -7.38 -5.47
CA ALA A 131 5.68 -8.50 -5.58
C ALA A 131 4.66 -8.28 -6.71
N THR A 132 4.38 -7.03 -7.02
CA THR A 132 3.43 -6.55 -8.04
C THR A 132 4.11 -5.47 -8.88
N PRO A 133 5.05 -5.84 -9.77
CA PRO A 133 5.81 -4.86 -10.54
C PRO A 133 4.90 -3.95 -11.36
N SER A 134 5.38 -2.72 -11.62
CA SER A 134 4.69 -1.81 -12.52
C SER A 134 4.61 -2.42 -13.93
N ILE A 135 3.53 -2.11 -14.65
CA ILE A 135 3.35 -2.58 -16.03
C ILE A 135 4.53 -2.15 -16.88
N ASP A 136 5.03 -0.93 -16.69
CA ASP A 136 6.18 -0.38 -17.40
C ASP A 136 7.44 -1.23 -17.19
N SER A 137 7.81 -1.49 -15.94
CA SER A 137 9.00 -2.30 -15.61
C SER A 137 8.85 -3.74 -16.06
N PHE A 138 7.67 -4.33 -15.91
CA PHE A 138 7.40 -5.69 -16.34
C PHE A 138 7.46 -5.84 -17.86
N TYR A 139 6.92 -4.88 -18.61
CA TYR A 139 6.98 -4.85 -20.07
C TYR A 139 8.43 -4.77 -20.57
N ARG A 140 9.25 -3.86 -20.00
CA ARG A 140 10.67 -3.72 -20.32
C ARG A 140 11.45 -5.02 -20.02
N ALA A 141 11.11 -5.71 -18.94
CA ALA A 141 11.72 -7.00 -18.61
C ALA A 141 11.29 -8.11 -19.61
N LYS A 142 10.03 -8.12 -20.05
CA LYS A 142 9.56 -9.09 -21.07
C LYS A 142 10.19 -8.85 -22.42
N ASN A 143 10.50 -7.62 -22.77
CA ASN A 143 11.19 -7.26 -24.03
C ASN A 143 12.72 -7.38 -23.96
N GLY A 144 13.28 -7.88 -22.83
CA GLY A 144 14.72 -8.12 -22.69
C GLY A 144 15.56 -6.89 -22.36
N GLU A 145 14.95 -5.72 -22.12
CA GLU A 145 15.67 -4.53 -21.66
C GLU A 145 16.15 -4.69 -20.21
N PHE A 146 15.35 -5.34 -19.38
CA PHE A 146 15.72 -5.75 -18.03
C PHE A 146 15.79 -7.26 -17.91
N LYS A 147 16.70 -7.75 -17.05
CA LYS A 147 16.72 -9.17 -16.69
C LYS A 147 15.61 -9.47 -15.67
N LEU A 148 14.63 -10.28 -16.06
CA LEU A 148 13.56 -10.73 -15.18
C LEU A 148 14.03 -11.88 -14.28
N LEU A 149 14.00 -11.67 -12.97
CA LEU A 149 14.28 -12.69 -11.97
C LEU A 149 12.99 -12.99 -11.19
N THR A 150 12.45 -14.18 -11.33
CA THR A 150 11.20 -14.59 -10.69
C THR A 150 11.48 -15.49 -9.49
N LEU A 151 11.07 -15.06 -8.29
CA LEU A 151 11.13 -15.87 -7.09
C LEU A 151 9.82 -16.67 -6.95
N LYS A 152 9.88 -17.97 -7.29
CA LYS A 152 8.69 -18.85 -7.32
C LYS A 152 8.31 -19.42 -5.95
N ASN A 153 9.27 -19.54 -5.05
CA ASN A 153 9.08 -20.17 -3.74
C ASN A 153 8.89 -19.12 -2.64
N ARG A 154 8.09 -19.43 -1.63
CA ARG A 154 7.98 -18.62 -0.42
C ARG A 154 9.08 -18.95 0.57
N ALA A 155 9.43 -17.99 1.43
CA ALA A 155 10.29 -18.24 2.57
C ALA A 155 9.48 -19.01 3.63
N GLY A 156 9.65 -20.33 3.69
CA GLY A 156 8.91 -21.22 4.58
C GLY A 156 7.87 -22.08 3.86
N LYS A 157 7.17 -22.93 4.62
CA LYS A 157 6.16 -23.87 4.11
C LYS A 157 4.72 -23.30 4.10
N SER A 158 4.54 -21.96 4.22
CA SER A 158 3.21 -21.37 4.28
C SER A 158 2.50 -21.43 2.93
N GLU A 159 1.28 -21.91 2.93
CA GLU A 159 0.38 -21.93 1.77
C GLU A 159 -0.12 -20.54 1.40
N LEU A 160 -0.74 -20.40 0.24
CA LEU A 160 -1.43 -19.18 -0.14
C LEU A 160 -2.74 -19.08 0.65
N PRO A 161 -3.16 -17.86 1.06
CA PRO A 161 -4.46 -17.69 1.71
C PRO A 161 -5.60 -18.03 0.75
N GLN A 162 -6.67 -18.52 1.31
CA GLN A 162 -7.92 -18.71 0.57
C GLN A 162 -8.57 -17.34 0.37
N VAL A 163 -8.98 -17.04 -0.86
CA VAL A 163 -9.59 -15.75 -1.24
C VAL A 163 -11.06 -15.95 -1.57
N TYR A 164 -11.94 -15.20 -0.90
CA TYR A 164 -13.37 -15.13 -1.21
C TYR A 164 -13.69 -13.76 -1.79
N ILE A 165 -14.51 -13.73 -2.83
CA ILE A 165 -15.03 -12.51 -3.44
C ILE A 165 -16.54 -12.50 -3.29
N SER A 166 -17.07 -11.49 -2.59
CA SER A 166 -18.50 -11.33 -2.35
C SER A 166 -19.10 -10.25 -3.26
N ASP A 167 -20.17 -10.60 -3.97
CA ASP A 167 -20.92 -9.63 -4.78
C ASP A 167 -21.97 -8.92 -3.92
N MET A 168 -21.67 -7.70 -3.49
CA MET A 168 -22.55 -6.90 -2.63
C MET A 168 -23.91 -6.57 -3.27
N ARG A 169 -24.07 -6.73 -4.59
CA ARG A 169 -25.37 -6.61 -5.29
C ARG A 169 -26.27 -7.81 -4.99
N LYS A 170 -25.67 -9.00 -4.93
CA LYS A 170 -26.38 -10.23 -4.55
C LYS A 170 -26.75 -10.20 -3.06
N GLU A 171 -25.83 -9.73 -2.22
CA GLU A 171 -26.03 -9.52 -0.78
C GLU A 171 -27.23 -8.58 -0.52
N LEU A 172 -27.32 -7.46 -1.24
CA LEU A 172 -28.45 -6.54 -1.12
C LEU A 172 -29.78 -7.19 -1.51
N LYS A 173 -29.80 -8.03 -2.57
CA LYS A 173 -30.99 -8.77 -3.02
C LYS A 173 -31.42 -9.82 -1.99
N SER A 174 -30.49 -10.43 -1.29
CA SER A 174 -30.77 -11.38 -0.19
C SER A 174 -31.13 -10.71 1.13
N GLY A 175 -31.20 -9.36 1.17
CA GLY A 175 -31.62 -8.59 2.35
C GLY A 175 -30.47 -8.03 3.18
N ASN A 176 -29.22 -8.33 2.88
CA ASN A 176 -28.07 -7.75 3.59
C ASN A 176 -27.86 -6.29 3.16
N ARG A 177 -28.17 -5.37 4.07
CA ARG A 177 -28.00 -3.92 3.86
C ARG A 177 -26.74 -3.36 4.53
N THR A 178 -25.96 -4.22 5.17
CA THR A 178 -24.73 -3.81 5.87
C THR A 178 -23.59 -3.52 4.89
N ILE A 179 -22.48 -2.98 5.41
CA ILE A 179 -21.27 -2.74 4.60
C ILE A 179 -20.40 -4.01 4.48
N PHE A 180 -20.68 -5.05 5.27
CA PHE A 180 -19.97 -6.32 5.23
C PHE A 180 -20.83 -7.40 4.59
N SER A 181 -20.22 -8.23 3.74
CA SER A 181 -20.89 -9.43 3.24
C SER A 181 -21.19 -10.43 4.36
N LEU A 182 -22.18 -11.29 4.15
CA LEU A 182 -22.50 -12.34 5.13
C LEU A 182 -21.29 -13.25 5.39
N LYS A 183 -20.51 -13.53 4.32
CA LYS A 183 -19.28 -14.33 4.45
C LYS A 183 -18.23 -13.65 5.32
N LEU A 184 -18.00 -12.34 5.14
CA LEU A 184 -17.07 -11.60 5.98
C LEU A 184 -17.53 -11.55 7.44
N GLN A 185 -18.84 -11.38 7.68
CA GLN A 185 -19.39 -11.40 9.04
C GLN A 185 -19.21 -12.77 9.73
N GLU A 186 -19.41 -13.87 8.99
CA GLU A 186 -19.17 -15.23 9.46
C GLU A 186 -17.70 -15.41 9.86
N LEU A 187 -16.78 -15.02 8.97
CA LEU A 187 -15.34 -15.15 9.19
C LEU A 187 -14.84 -14.27 10.35
N ILE A 188 -15.34 -13.04 10.49
CA ILE A 188 -15.01 -12.18 11.64
C ILE A 188 -15.41 -12.88 12.94
N ARG A 189 -16.63 -13.41 13.04
CA ARG A 189 -17.11 -14.12 14.24
C ARG A 189 -16.22 -15.32 14.57
N ASP A 190 -15.94 -16.16 13.58
CA ASP A 190 -15.08 -17.34 13.76
C ASP A 190 -13.68 -16.97 14.29
N ARG A 191 -13.09 -15.86 13.80
CA ARG A 191 -11.76 -15.43 14.27
C ARG A 191 -11.80 -14.83 15.68
N LEU A 192 -12.83 -14.07 16.00
CA LEU A 192 -13.03 -13.55 17.37
C LEU A 192 -13.20 -14.69 18.38
N ASP A 193 -13.99 -15.71 18.04
CA ASP A 193 -14.19 -16.90 18.88
C ASP A 193 -12.86 -17.65 19.12
N LYS A 194 -11.97 -17.68 18.14
CA LYS A 194 -10.63 -18.28 18.21
C LYS A 194 -9.58 -17.39 18.86
N LYS A 195 -9.92 -16.15 19.22
CA LYS A 195 -9.00 -15.12 19.72
C LYS A 195 -7.84 -14.84 18.76
N GLU A 196 -8.17 -14.83 17.48
CA GLU A 196 -7.27 -14.47 16.39
C GLU A 196 -7.51 -13.02 15.96
N GLN A 197 -6.49 -12.37 15.39
CA GLN A 197 -6.58 -10.98 14.97
C GLN A 197 -7.08 -10.82 13.54
N ILE A 198 -7.76 -9.72 13.31
CA ILE A 198 -8.42 -9.38 12.05
C ILE A 198 -7.93 -8.03 11.56
N MET A 199 -7.69 -7.90 10.25
CA MET A 199 -7.45 -6.62 9.60
C MET A 199 -8.60 -6.30 8.64
N LEU A 200 -9.18 -5.11 8.77
CA LEU A 200 -10.18 -4.60 7.83
C LEU A 200 -9.58 -3.44 7.04
N PHE A 201 -9.31 -3.71 5.78
CA PHE A 201 -8.71 -2.75 4.86
C PHE A 201 -9.79 -2.04 4.06
N LEU A 202 -9.83 -0.71 4.17
CA LEU A 202 -10.70 0.13 3.34
C LEU A 202 -9.89 0.69 2.17
N ASN A 203 -10.26 0.26 0.96
CA ASN A 203 -9.60 0.71 -0.27
C ASN A 203 -10.10 2.11 -0.70
N LYS A 204 -9.86 3.13 0.13
CA LYS A 204 -10.30 4.51 -0.14
C LYS A 204 -9.13 5.49 -0.09
N ARG A 205 -8.96 6.27 -1.16
CA ARG A 205 -8.14 7.48 -1.17
C ARG A 205 -9.05 8.71 -1.31
N GLY A 206 -8.98 9.64 -0.35
CA GLY A 206 -9.68 10.93 -0.41
C GLY A 206 -11.13 10.91 0.10
N THR A 207 -11.69 12.12 0.23
CA THR A 207 -13.05 12.38 0.78
C THR A 207 -14.15 12.35 -0.29
N ALA A 208 -13.80 12.45 -1.56
CA ALA A 208 -14.74 12.50 -2.67
C ALA A 208 -14.88 11.10 -3.31
N GLY A 209 -16.05 10.52 -3.19
CA GLY A 209 -16.39 9.23 -3.79
C GLY A 209 -17.16 9.39 -5.10
N PHE A 210 -16.98 8.47 -6.03
CA PHE A 210 -17.86 8.36 -7.18
C PHE A 210 -19.26 7.90 -6.73
N VAL A 211 -20.27 8.16 -7.56
CA VAL A 211 -21.64 7.73 -7.29
C VAL A 211 -21.93 6.45 -8.04
N SER A 212 -22.36 5.43 -7.31
CA SER A 212 -22.73 4.14 -7.87
C SER A 212 -24.05 3.62 -7.32
N CYS A 213 -24.69 2.75 -8.07
CA CYS A 213 -25.88 2.05 -7.65
C CYS A 213 -25.53 0.71 -7.01
N ARG A 214 -25.84 0.55 -5.73
CA ARG A 214 -25.61 -0.70 -5.01
C ARG A 214 -26.45 -1.88 -5.53
N ALA A 215 -27.57 -1.61 -6.21
CA ALA A 215 -28.47 -2.65 -6.70
C ALA A 215 -28.00 -3.28 -8.02
N CYS A 216 -27.48 -2.50 -8.97
CA CYS A 216 -27.06 -2.98 -10.29
C CYS A 216 -25.59 -2.78 -10.62
N GLY A 217 -24.87 -1.94 -9.84
CA GLY A 217 -23.46 -1.62 -10.10
C GLY A 217 -23.25 -0.44 -11.06
N TYR A 218 -24.34 0.23 -11.52
CA TYR A 218 -24.20 1.42 -12.36
C TYR A 218 -23.31 2.48 -11.69
N VAL A 219 -22.41 3.08 -12.46
CA VAL A 219 -21.55 4.17 -12.01
C VAL A 219 -21.84 5.41 -12.84
N CYS A 220 -22.06 6.56 -12.17
CA CYS A 220 -22.25 7.83 -12.86
C CYS A 220 -20.96 8.28 -13.54
N LYS A 221 -20.92 8.23 -14.87
CA LYS A 221 -19.79 8.64 -15.69
C LYS A 221 -20.03 9.98 -16.37
N CYS A 222 -18.92 10.68 -16.67
CA CYS A 222 -18.96 11.90 -17.47
C CYS A 222 -19.26 11.56 -18.92
N PRO A 223 -20.24 12.23 -19.57
CA PRO A 223 -20.57 11.95 -20.95
C PRO A 223 -19.48 12.34 -21.97
N HIS A 224 -18.54 13.21 -21.54
CA HIS A 224 -17.45 13.68 -22.40
C HIS A 224 -16.14 12.91 -22.23
N CYS A 225 -15.85 12.42 -21.02
CA CYS A 225 -14.57 11.81 -20.66
C CYS A 225 -14.65 10.32 -20.30
N ASP A 226 -15.86 9.76 -20.19
CA ASP A 226 -16.14 8.39 -19.73
C ASP A 226 -15.53 8.02 -18.37
N VAL A 227 -15.01 9.01 -17.61
CA VAL A 227 -14.51 8.81 -16.25
C VAL A 227 -15.65 8.94 -15.22
N SER A 228 -15.53 8.29 -14.08
CA SER A 228 -16.50 8.43 -12.99
C SER A 228 -16.56 9.86 -12.48
N MET A 229 -17.76 10.35 -12.22
CA MET A 229 -18.00 11.68 -11.67
C MET A 229 -17.96 11.66 -10.14
N THR A 230 -17.43 12.72 -9.56
CA THR A 230 -17.27 12.86 -8.11
C THR A 230 -18.45 13.62 -7.49
N ALA A 231 -19.02 13.06 -6.40
CA ALA A 231 -20.06 13.74 -5.65
C ALA A 231 -19.47 14.82 -4.74
N HIS A 232 -19.99 16.04 -4.85
CA HIS A 232 -19.64 17.16 -4.00
C HIS A 232 -20.74 17.44 -2.95
N ARG A 233 -20.37 18.13 -1.86
CA ARG A 233 -21.28 18.46 -0.75
C ARG A 233 -22.46 19.35 -1.16
N ASN A 234 -22.32 20.08 -2.25
CA ASN A 234 -23.38 20.93 -2.84
C ASN A 234 -24.46 20.15 -3.59
N GLY A 235 -24.44 18.80 -3.56
CA GLY A 235 -25.40 17.95 -4.29
C GLY A 235 -25.15 17.87 -5.78
N ARG A 236 -23.99 18.23 -6.28
CA ARG A 236 -23.59 18.13 -7.70
C ARG A 236 -22.59 16.99 -7.90
N LEU A 237 -22.63 16.43 -9.09
CA LEU A 237 -21.58 15.56 -9.63
C LEU A 237 -20.66 16.40 -10.52
N VAL A 238 -19.36 16.28 -10.32
CA VAL A 238 -18.35 17.04 -11.08
C VAL A 238 -17.35 16.09 -11.72
N CYS A 239 -17.06 16.33 -12.98
CA CYS A 239 -15.94 15.70 -13.68
C CYS A 239 -14.68 16.55 -13.48
N HIS A 240 -13.67 16.01 -12.80
CA HIS A 240 -12.41 16.73 -12.57
C HIS A 240 -11.47 16.77 -13.78
N TYR A 241 -11.87 16.18 -14.91
CA TYR A 241 -11.12 16.24 -16.18
C TYR A 241 -11.56 17.43 -17.05
N CYS A 242 -12.86 17.57 -17.29
CA CYS A 242 -13.39 18.58 -18.20
C CYS A 242 -14.23 19.67 -17.51
N GLY A 243 -14.45 19.56 -16.18
CA GLY A 243 -15.26 20.51 -15.44
C GLY A 243 -16.79 20.31 -15.63
N TYR A 244 -17.22 19.30 -16.37
CA TYR A 244 -18.66 19.05 -16.54
C TYR A 244 -19.34 18.79 -15.20
N GLU A 245 -20.49 19.45 -14.99
CA GLU A 245 -21.28 19.34 -13.77
C GLU A 245 -22.73 18.97 -14.06
N THR A 246 -23.32 18.12 -13.22
CA THR A 246 -24.73 17.76 -13.26
C THR A 246 -25.29 17.58 -11.86
N PRO A 247 -26.58 17.74 -11.60
CA PRO A 247 -27.18 17.39 -10.32
C PRO A 247 -26.95 15.92 -9.97
N GLN A 248 -26.79 15.61 -8.68
CA GLN A 248 -26.67 14.23 -8.24
C GLN A 248 -27.97 13.46 -8.48
N VAL A 249 -27.88 12.33 -9.13
CA VAL A 249 -29.03 11.44 -9.36
C VAL A 249 -29.49 10.80 -8.05
N LYS A 250 -30.82 10.79 -7.84
CA LYS A 250 -31.44 10.18 -6.65
C LYS A 250 -32.05 8.80 -6.95
N ILE A 251 -32.24 8.50 -8.21
CA ILE A 251 -32.79 7.23 -8.71
C ILE A 251 -31.84 6.74 -9.80
N CYS A 252 -31.49 5.47 -9.76
CA CYS A 252 -30.61 4.88 -10.74
C CYS A 252 -31.26 4.91 -12.14
N PRO A 253 -30.59 5.48 -13.16
CA PRO A 253 -31.18 5.55 -14.51
C PRO A 253 -31.26 4.19 -15.18
N GLU A 254 -30.48 3.20 -14.74
CA GLU A 254 -30.48 1.85 -15.31
C GLU A 254 -31.53 0.92 -14.73
N CYS A 255 -31.68 0.90 -13.39
CA CYS A 255 -32.55 -0.08 -12.72
C CYS A 255 -33.66 0.53 -11.87
N GLY A 256 -33.81 1.86 -11.83
CA GLY A 256 -34.83 2.55 -11.06
C GLY A 256 -34.66 2.49 -9.54
N SER A 257 -33.57 1.90 -9.05
CA SER A 257 -33.33 1.75 -7.61
C SER A 257 -32.99 3.07 -6.93
N ARG A 258 -33.44 3.23 -5.69
CA ARG A 258 -33.03 4.35 -4.81
C ARG A 258 -31.69 4.10 -4.09
N TYR A 259 -31.08 2.91 -4.24
CA TYR A 259 -29.77 2.59 -3.65
C TYR A 259 -28.62 3.13 -4.51
N ILE A 260 -28.75 4.37 -4.99
CA ILE A 260 -27.69 5.09 -5.73
C ILE A 260 -27.18 6.23 -4.86
N SER A 261 -25.91 6.19 -4.53
CA SER A 261 -25.25 7.23 -3.71
C SER A 261 -23.74 7.17 -3.86
N GLY A 262 -23.06 8.24 -3.40
CA GLY A 262 -21.61 8.16 -3.17
C GLY A 262 -21.32 7.23 -1.99
N PHE A 263 -20.28 6.43 -2.11
CA PHE A 263 -19.81 5.62 -0.98
C PHE A 263 -19.28 6.54 0.13
N LYS A 264 -20.02 6.61 1.22
CA LYS A 264 -19.73 7.52 2.33
C LYS A 264 -18.93 6.87 3.47
N ALA A 265 -18.77 5.54 3.45
CA ALA A 265 -18.07 4.88 4.53
C ALA A 265 -16.58 5.27 4.53
N GLY A 266 -16.13 5.84 5.64
CA GLY A 266 -14.73 6.00 6.02
C GLY A 266 -14.32 4.88 6.97
N THR A 267 -13.09 4.92 7.43
CA THR A 267 -12.59 4.00 8.47
C THR A 267 -13.43 4.06 9.74
N GLU A 268 -13.95 5.24 10.10
CA GLU A 268 -14.87 5.44 11.22
C GLU A 268 -16.18 4.65 11.04
N ALA A 269 -16.79 4.71 9.86
CA ALA A 269 -18.02 3.95 9.61
C ALA A 269 -17.78 2.43 9.57
N VAL A 270 -16.57 1.97 9.22
CA VAL A 270 -16.18 0.57 9.32
C VAL A 270 -16.01 0.16 10.78
N GLU A 271 -15.35 0.98 11.60
CA GLU A 271 -15.21 0.82 13.04
C GLU A 271 -16.57 0.74 13.73
N ASP A 272 -17.47 1.70 13.47
CA ASP A 272 -18.85 1.71 14.00
C ASP A 272 -19.63 0.45 13.62
N ALA A 273 -19.46 -0.03 12.38
CA ALA A 273 -20.11 -1.24 11.92
C ALA A 273 -19.60 -2.49 12.65
N VAL A 274 -18.29 -2.56 12.96
CA VAL A 274 -17.72 -3.64 13.76
C VAL A 274 -18.28 -3.60 15.18
N HIS A 275 -18.26 -2.46 15.86
CA HIS A 275 -18.78 -2.31 17.22
C HIS A 275 -20.28 -2.66 17.30
N LYS A 276 -21.06 -2.30 16.29
CA LYS A 276 -22.49 -2.63 16.23
C LYS A 276 -22.76 -4.11 16.09
N MET A 277 -21.94 -4.83 15.32
CA MET A 277 -22.14 -6.25 15.03
C MET A 277 -21.42 -7.17 16.03
N PHE A 278 -20.32 -6.71 16.58
CA PHE A 278 -19.45 -7.43 17.50
C PHE A 278 -19.07 -6.53 18.68
N PRO A 279 -20.02 -6.30 19.62
CA PRO A 279 -19.84 -5.33 20.72
C PRO A 279 -18.65 -5.64 21.64
N ASP A 280 -18.28 -6.91 21.75
CA ASP A 280 -17.18 -7.37 22.62
C ASP A 280 -15.80 -7.25 21.94
N ALA A 281 -15.74 -6.94 20.63
CA ALA A 281 -14.49 -6.82 19.90
C ALA A 281 -13.78 -5.49 20.18
N THR A 282 -12.50 -5.58 20.52
CA THR A 282 -11.64 -4.39 20.67
C THR A 282 -11.12 -3.95 19.30
N VAL A 283 -11.42 -2.71 18.92
CA VAL A 283 -11.07 -2.17 17.59
C VAL A 283 -10.04 -1.06 17.72
N LEU A 284 -9.00 -1.10 16.88
CA LEU A 284 -8.08 0.01 16.65
C LEU A 284 -8.27 0.56 15.25
N ARG A 285 -8.28 1.87 15.13
CA ARG A 285 -8.37 2.56 13.84
C ARG A 285 -7.06 3.27 13.52
N MET A 286 -6.61 3.09 12.27
CA MET A 286 -5.39 3.69 11.75
C MET A 286 -5.65 4.42 10.44
N ASP A 287 -5.77 5.71 10.51
CA ASP A 287 -5.91 6.63 9.38
C ASP A 287 -5.12 7.93 9.61
N LEU A 288 -5.23 8.88 8.67
CA LEU A 288 -4.53 10.17 8.77
C LEU A 288 -4.96 10.99 9.99
N ASP A 289 -6.19 10.81 10.48
CA ASP A 289 -6.70 11.58 11.62
C ASP A 289 -6.20 11.02 12.94
N THR A 290 -6.12 9.71 13.07
CA THR A 290 -5.63 9.01 14.28
C THR A 290 -4.10 9.03 14.41
N THR A 291 -3.38 9.34 13.32
CA THR A 291 -1.91 9.27 13.28
C THR A 291 -1.21 10.65 13.23
N LYS A 292 -1.91 11.75 13.51
CA LYS A 292 -1.35 13.12 13.48
C LYS A 292 -0.26 13.40 14.50
N GLY A 293 -0.10 12.59 15.55
CA GLY A 293 0.98 12.71 16.54
C GLY A 293 2.30 12.13 16.07
N LYS A 294 3.42 12.60 16.63
CA LYS A 294 4.79 12.21 16.25
C LYS A 294 5.04 10.70 16.31
N ASP A 295 4.32 9.99 17.20
CA ASP A 295 4.46 8.55 17.44
C ASP A 295 3.13 7.78 17.35
N GLY A 296 2.05 8.45 16.93
CA GLY A 296 0.69 7.85 16.88
C GLY A 296 0.62 6.59 16.03
N HIS A 297 1.34 6.57 14.92
CA HIS A 297 1.43 5.42 14.03
C HIS A 297 2.10 4.20 14.71
N GLU A 298 3.25 4.41 15.36
CA GLU A 298 3.98 3.33 16.04
C GLU A 298 3.22 2.79 17.25
N HIS A 299 2.54 3.67 17.97
CA HIS A 299 1.75 3.30 19.15
C HIS A 299 0.60 2.36 18.79
N ILE A 300 -0.19 2.68 17.74
CA ILE A 300 -1.29 1.84 17.26
C ILE A 300 -0.77 0.48 16.80
N LEU A 301 0.32 0.45 16.04
CA LEU A 301 0.90 -0.79 15.54
C LEU A 301 1.47 -1.67 16.66
N ASN A 302 2.12 -1.08 17.66
CA ASN A 302 2.62 -1.80 18.81
C ASN A 302 1.47 -2.36 19.67
N ALA A 303 0.41 -1.58 19.90
CA ALA A 303 -0.76 -2.04 20.62
C ALA A 303 -1.41 -3.24 19.90
N PHE A 304 -1.54 -3.18 18.58
CA PHE A 304 -2.06 -4.30 17.80
C PHE A 304 -1.10 -5.51 17.81
N ALA A 305 0.20 -5.30 17.63
CA ALA A 305 1.21 -6.36 17.68
C ALA A 305 1.25 -7.09 19.03
N THR A 306 0.99 -6.39 20.12
CA THR A 306 0.92 -6.95 21.50
C THR A 306 -0.48 -7.48 21.87
N GLN A 307 -1.36 -7.65 20.89
CA GLN A 307 -2.71 -8.21 21.04
C GLN A 307 -3.62 -7.43 22.02
N GLN A 308 -3.46 -6.09 22.08
CA GLN A 308 -4.35 -5.23 22.84
C GLN A 308 -5.67 -4.94 22.10
N ALA A 309 -5.77 -5.38 20.83
CA ALA A 309 -6.99 -5.28 20.04
C ALA A 309 -7.16 -6.49 19.12
N ASP A 310 -8.41 -6.82 18.85
CA ASP A 310 -8.82 -7.94 18.02
C ASP A 310 -8.88 -7.53 16.54
N VAL A 311 -9.31 -6.29 16.27
CA VAL A 311 -9.55 -5.78 14.92
C VAL A 311 -8.74 -4.52 14.68
N LEU A 312 -8.00 -4.47 13.58
CA LEU A 312 -7.35 -3.26 13.06
C LEU A 312 -8.07 -2.79 11.81
N VAL A 313 -8.69 -1.62 11.88
CA VAL A 313 -9.34 -0.97 10.73
C VAL A 313 -8.42 0.11 10.17
N GLY A 314 -8.20 0.11 8.85
CA GLY A 314 -7.37 1.18 8.28
C GLY A 314 -7.35 1.21 6.76
N THR A 315 -6.53 2.12 6.24
CA THR A 315 -6.28 2.29 4.81
C THR A 315 -4.90 1.74 4.45
N GLN A 316 -4.27 2.22 3.41
CA GLN A 316 -2.96 1.75 2.93
C GLN A 316 -1.85 1.70 3.98
N MET A 317 -2.00 2.45 5.07
CA MET A 317 -1.00 2.52 6.14
C MET A 317 -0.86 1.21 6.92
N ILE A 318 -1.91 0.38 6.98
CA ILE A 318 -1.87 -0.91 7.69
C ILE A 318 -1.27 -2.04 6.85
N VAL A 319 -1.13 -1.84 5.53
CA VAL A 319 -0.79 -2.90 4.59
C VAL A 319 0.70 -3.16 4.49
N LYS A 320 1.54 -2.16 4.78
CA LYS A 320 2.96 -2.19 4.41
C LYS A 320 3.90 -2.15 5.60
N GLY A 321 4.92 -3.00 5.55
CA GLY A 321 6.04 -2.97 6.48
C GLY A 321 5.83 -3.67 7.82
N HIS A 322 4.70 -4.32 8.04
CA HIS A 322 4.36 -4.97 9.31
C HIS A 322 4.16 -6.47 9.15
N ASP A 323 4.51 -7.23 10.18
CA ASP A 323 4.32 -8.68 10.27
C ASP A 323 3.53 -8.97 11.55
N PHE A 324 2.26 -9.32 11.40
CA PHE A 324 1.37 -9.64 12.51
C PHE A 324 1.03 -11.14 12.48
N PRO A 325 1.77 -11.98 13.23
CA PRO A 325 1.63 -13.44 13.14
C PRO A 325 0.28 -13.98 13.62
N LYS A 326 -0.51 -13.17 14.34
CA LYS A 326 -1.85 -13.52 14.82
C LYS A 326 -2.98 -13.09 13.89
N VAL A 327 -2.69 -12.32 12.86
CA VAL A 327 -3.69 -11.94 11.85
C VAL A 327 -3.94 -13.12 10.92
N THR A 328 -5.15 -13.63 10.94
CA THR A 328 -5.59 -14.80 10.17
C THR A 328 -6.73 -14.48 9.21
N LEU A 329 -7.31 -13.29 9.32
CA LEU A 329 -8.34 -12.77 8.40
C LEU A 329 -7.99 -11.35 7.98
N VAL A 330 -8.07 -11.11 6.66
CA VAL A 330 -8.06 -9.77 6.10
C VAL A 330 -9.34 -9.55 5.29
N GLY A 331 -10.14 -8.60 5.72
CA GLY A 331 -11.33 -8.14 4.98
C GLY A 331 -11.00 -6.90 4.16
N ILE A 332 -11.26 -6.92 2.85
CA ILE A 332 -11.09 -5.77 1.98
C ILE A 332 -12.47 -5.19 1.68
N VAL A 333 -12.79 -4.10 2.35
CA VAL A 333 -14.10 -3.43 2.21
C VAL A 333 -14.07 -2.49 1.00
N ALA A 334 -15.08 -2.58 0.15
CA ALA A 334 -15.21 -1.78 -1.07
C ALA A 334 -13.97 -1.91 -1.98
N ALA A 335 -13.59 -3.14 -2.31
CA ALA A 335 -12.39 -3.48 -3.07
C ALA A 335 -12.34 -2.81 -4.45
N ASP A 336 -13.49 -2.59 -5.06
CA ASP A 336 -13.67 -1.99 -6.39
C ASP A 336 -13.60 -0.45 -6.40
N MET A 337 -13.63 0.21 -5.25
CA MET A 337 -13.66 1.68 -5.20
C MET A 337 -12.51 2.35 -5.94
N SER A 338 -11.31 1.81 -5.86
CA SER A 338 -10.16 2.39 -6.54
C SER A 338 -10.14 2.17 -8.05
N LEU A 339 -10.91 1.19 -8.57
CA LEU A 339 -11.07 0.95 -10.01
C LEU A 339 -11.75 2.14 -10.72
N TYR A 340 -12.60 2.87 -9.99
CA TYR A 340 -13.36 4.01 -10.50
C TYR A 340 -12.74 5.36 -10.14
N SER A 341 -11.46 5.40 -9.77
CA SER A 341 -10.76 6.64 -9.45
C SER A 341 -10.44 7.38 -10.71
N GLY A 342 -10.91 7.88 -11.57
CA GLY A 342 -10.58 8.67 -12.76
C GLY A 342 -9.09 8.72 -13.20
N ASP A 343 -8.28 7.77 -12.78
CA ASP A 343 -6.87 7.63 -13.11
C ASP A 343 -6.68 6.46 -14.07
N TYR A 344 -5.96 6.64 -15.17
CA TYR A 344 -5.70 5.58 -16.15
C TYR A 344 -4.97 4.36 -15.54
N ARG A 345 -4.25 4.55 -14.45
CA ARG A 345 -3.59 3.49 -13.67
C ARG A 345 -4.47 2.90 -12.56
N ALA A 346 -5.75 3.21 -12.52
CA ALA A 346 -6.65 2.78 -11.43
C ALA A 346 -6.65 1.26 -11.23
N VAL A 347 -6.71 0.50 -12.33
CA VAL A 347 -6.71 -0.98 -12.30
C VAL A 347 -5.37 -1.51 -11.79
N GLU A 348 -4.25 -0.99 -12.32
CA GLU A 348 -2.90 -1.35 -11.89
C GLU A 348 -2.70 -1.08 -10.40
N ARG A 349 -3.08 0.12 -9.94
CA ARG A 349 -2.97 0.50 -8.52
C ARG A 349 -3.86 -0.35 -7.61
N THR A 350 -5.06 -0.70 -8.06
CA THR A 350 -5.94 -1.58 -7.30
C THR A 350 -5.31 -2.96 -7.13
N PHE A 351 -4.78 -3.53 -8.20
CA PHE A 351 -4.05 -4.79 -8.17
C PHE A 351 -2.84 -4.71 -7.20
N GLN A 352 -2.04 -3.65 -7.31
CA GLN A 352 -0.87 -3.42 -6.47
C GLN A 352 -1.20 -3.20 -4.98
N LEU A 353 -2.42 -2.78 -4.67
CA LEU A 353 -2.89 -2.62 -3.30
C LEU A 353 -3.50 -3.89 -2.73
N VAL A 354 -4.37 -4.54 -3.49
CA VAL A 354 -5.14 -5.71 -3.02
C VAL A 354 -4.24 -6.95 -2.91
N THR A 355 -3.34 -7.15 -3.87
CA THR A 355 -2.47 -8.33 -3.90
C THR A 355 -1.54 -8.44 -2.68
N PRO A 356 -0.77 -7.39 -2.29
CA PRO A 356 0.06 -7.48 -1.08
C PRO A 356 -0.75 -7.69 0.21
N VAL A 357 -1.94 -7.08 0.32
CA VAL A 357 -2.83 -7.28 1.47
C VAL A 357 -3.14 -8.76 1.64
N SER A 358 -3.43 -9.45 0.53
CA SER A 358 -3.77 -10.87 0.54
C SER A 358 -2.56 -11.78 0.87
N TYR A 359 -1.31 -11.35 0.59
CA TYR A 359 -0.16 -12.25 0.68
C TYR A 359 0.81 -11.96 1.82
N THR A 360 0.88 -10.72 2.35
CA THR A 360 1.91 -10.34 3.33
C THR A 360 1.50 -10.58 4.77
N HIS A 361 0.22 -10.48 5.09
CA HIS A 361 -0.26 -10.54 6.46
C HIS A 361 -0.82 -11.93 6.85
N LEU A 362 -1.08 -12.80 5.89
CA LEU A 362 -1.71 -14.09 6.15
C LEU A 362 -0.72 -15.25 6.05
N ARG A 363 -0.49 -15.93 7.16
CA ARG A 363 0.10 -17.26 7.18
C ARG A 363 -1.05 -18.26 6.98
N ALA A 364 -1.31 -18.64 5.71
CA ALA A 364 -2.22 -19.73 5.34
C ALA A 364 -3.67 -19.61 5.89
N HIS A 365 -4.30 -18.42 5.78
CA HIS A 365 -5.69 -18.20 6.17
C HIS A 365 -6.44 -17.29 5.18
N GLU A 366 -7.67 -17.00 5.44
CA GLU A 366 -8.66 -16.50 4.49
C GLU A 366 -8.60 -14.99 4.24
N THR A 367 -8.76 -14.56 2.99
CA THR A 367 -8.99 -13.16 2.59
C THR A 367 -10.37 -13.03 2.00
N CYS A 368 -11.19 -12.11 2.48
CA CYS A 368 -12.49 -11.77 1.91
C CYS A 368 -12.44 -10.35 1.32
N ALA A 369 -12.83 -10.21 0.07
CA ALA A 369 -12.99 -8.94 -0.62
C ALA A 369 -14.48 -8.70 -0.88
N ASP A 370 -15.00 -7.60 -0.36
CA ASP A 370 -16.39 -7.17 -0.48
C ASP A 370 -16.56 -6.06 -1.51
#